data_59bf659e31f14460e4436092f08fc93d
#
_entry.id   59bf659e31f14460e4436092f08fc93d
#
_cell.length_a   1.000
_cell.length_b   1.000
_cell.length_c   1.000
_cell.angle_alpha   90.00
_cell.angle_beta   90.00
_cell.angle_gamma   90.00
#
_symmetry.space_group_name_H-M   'P 1'
#
loop_
_entity.id
_entity.type
_entity.pdbx_description
1 polymer ?
#
loop_
_entity_poly.entity_id
_entity_poly.type
_entity_poly.pdbx_seq_one_letter_code
_entity_poly.pdbx_strand_id
1 'polypeptide(L)'
;PAGDTTYIRRANLLPSDTTVATVLSAAGYRTCLVNKWHLDGYDPMAAPNHRGFHEFYGWTISTVESNSPYYYPYYRFHGDSLIHIDANAHDAHVRHNTDISTDDALAFIDRNRERPFFLYLAYDAPHEPYVIDDTSWYDDRSDWTMNTKRYASLITHMDKAIGRLLSHLDSIGLRENTMVIFASDNGAAVQAPLKELGCNAGFNGRKGMLYEGGIRVPFIVNQPGKVPVQKLDNIIYFPDVMPTLAALAGGEASLPQGIDGMNILPLFYGRQVDT
;
A
#
# COMPACT_ATOMS: atom_id res chain seq x y z
N PRO A 1 13.46 10.59 -35.92
CA PRO A 1 14.44 10.37 -34.87
C PRO A 1 13.95 9.18 -34.08
N ALA A 2 14.76 8.11 -34.08
CA ALA A 2 14.50 6.94 -33.27
C ALA A 2 14.39 7.43 -31.81
N GLY A 3 13.25 7.16 -31.16
CA GLY A 3 13.03 7.54 -29.79
C GLY A 3 14.14 6.95 -28.93
N ASP A 4 14.77 7.82 -28.16
CA ASP A 4 15.79 7.47 -27.21
C ASP A 4 15.19 6.53 -26.16
N THR A 5 15.41 5.24 -26.29
CA THR A 5 14.95 4.20 -25.36
C THR A 5 15.68 4.26 -24.00
N THR A 6 16.64 5.17 -23.82
CA THR A 6 17.31 5.40 -22.55
C THR A 6 16.40 6.02 -21.48
N TYR A 7 15.26 6.62 -21.83
CA TYR A 7 14.30 7.17 -20.88
C TYR A 7 13.40 6.14 -20.16
N ILE A 8 13.53 4.85 -20.47
CA ILE A 8 12.75 3.78 -19.82
C ILE A 8 13.58 3.04 -18.75
N ARG A 9 14.73 3.54 -18.34
CA ARG A 9 15.29 3.09 -17.08
C ARG A 9 14.45 3.67 -15.98
N ARG A 10 13.56 2.85 -15.40
CA ARG A 10 12.78 3.24 -14.23
C ARG A 10 13.77 3.71 -13.18
N ALA A 11 13.58 4.95 -12.70
CA ALA A 11 14.43 5.50 -11.68
C ALA A 11 14.31 4.64 -10.41
N ASN A 12 15.43 4.25 -9.84
CA ASN A 12 15.50 3.65 -8.52
C ASN A 12 15.79 4.72 -7.48
N LEU A 13 15.48 4.41 -6.22
CA LEU A 13 15.90 5.24 -5.10
C LEU A 13 17.43 5.25 -4.99
N LEU A 14 18.00 6.45 -4.84
CA LEU A 14 19.43 6.63 -4.62
C LEU A 14 19.79 6.32 -3.15
N PRO A 15 21.06 5.97 -2.85
CA PRO A 15 21.52 5.81 -1.46
C PRO A 15 21.28 7.03 -0.55
N SER A 16 21.24 8.23 -1.14
CA SER A 16 20.98 9.50 -0.45
C SER A 16 19.51 9.76 -0.16
N ASP A 17 18.59 9.03 -0.81
CA ASP A 17 17.16 9.28 -0.66
C ASP A 17 16.68 8.78 0.70
N THR A 18 16.01 9.67 1.42
CA THR A 18 15.40 9.35 2.72
C THR A 18 13.98 8.85 2.51
N THR A 19 13.67 7.69 3.06
CA THR A 19 12.32 7.14 3.07
C THR A 19 11.64 7.39 4.41
N VAL A 20 10.32 7.29 4.46
CA VAL A 20 9.57 7.32 5.72
C VAL A 20 10.04 6.21 6.69
N ALA A 21 10.42 5.05 6.16
CA ALA A 21 10.95 3.95 6.98
C ALA A 21 12.31 4.29 7.60
N THR A 22 13.19 5.02 6.88
CA THR A 22 14.46 5.51 7.43
C THR A 22 14.23 6.45 8.60
N VAL A 23 13.30 7.40 8.47
CA VAL A 23 12.95 8.35 9.53
C VAL A 23 12.38 7.65 10.76
N LEU A 24 11.43 6.75 10.54
CA LEU A 24 10.80 6.02 11.65
C LEU A 24 11.73 5.00 12.30
N SER A 25 12.62 4.38 11.54
CA SER A 25 13.68 3.51 12.09
C SER A 25 14.61 4.29 13.01
N ALA A 26 15.02 5.50 12.62
CA ALA A 26 15.83 6.38 13.45
C ALA A 26 15.08 6.84 14.73
N ALA A 27 13.75 6.91 14.69
CA ALA A 27 12.89 7.16 15.84
C ALA A 27 12.63 5.91 16.72
N GLY A 28 13.28 4.78 16.43
CA GLY A 28 13.19 3.55 17.23
C GLY A 28 12.07 2.60 16.84
N TYR A 29 11.38 2.84 15.74
CA TYR A 29 10.34 1.94 15.23
C TYR A 29 10.95 0.72 14.53
N ARG A 30 10.38 -0.47 14.75
CA ARG A 30 10.61 -1.63 13.88
C ARG A 30 9.79 -1.46 12.61
N THR A 31 10.44 -1.46 11.45
CA THR A 31 9.81 -1.13 10.18
C THR A 31 9.70 -2.37 9.28
N CYS A 32 8.55 -2.55 8.64
CA CYS A 32 8.30 -3.62 7.68
C CYS A 32 7.54 -3.11 6.46
N LEU A 33 7.95 -3.57 5.30
CA LEU A 33 7.16 -3.47 4.07
C LEU A 33 6.65 -4.86 3.71
N VAL A 34 5.36 -4.95 3.48
CA VAL A 34 4.71 -6.15 2.98
C VAL A 34 4.09 -5.86 1.62
N ASN A 35 4.43 -6.67 0.66
CA ASN A 35 3.98 -6.78 -0.71
C ASN A 35 4.68 -5.80 -1.67
N LYS A 36 3.98 -4.90 -2.34
CA LYS A 36 4.47 -4.15 -3.51
C LYS A 36 5.58 -3.15 -3.17
N TRP A 37 6.74 -3.34 -3.81
CA TRP A 37 7.78 -2.32 -3.94
C TRP A 37 8.08 -2.06 -5.40
N HIS A 38 7.99 -0.82 -5.82
CA HIS A 38 8.11 -0.43 -7.23
C HIS A 38 9.15 0.69 -7.45
N LEU A 39 10.15 0.78 -6.53
CA LEU A 39 11.15 1.84 -6.50
C LEU A 39 12.59 1.32 -6.60
N ASP A 40 12.77 0.05 -6.95
CA ASP A 40 14.09 -0.60 -7.05
C ASP A 40 14.77 -0.42 -8.42
N GLY A 41 14.01 -0.11 -9.48
CA GLY A 41 14.56 0.15 -10.83
C GLY A 41 15.53 -0.91 -11.33
N TYR A 42 15.43 -2.16 -10.86
CA TYR A 42 16.36 -3.29 -11.06
C TYR A 42 17.68 -3.20 -10.28
N ASP A 43 17.81 -2.27 -9.34
CA ASP A 43 18.96 -2.21 -8.45
C ASP A 43 18.63 -2.93 -7.13
N PRO A 44 19.27 -4.07 -6.81
CA PRO A 44 19.02 -4.78 -5.55
C PRO A 44 19.28 -3.91 -4.32
N MET A 45 20.20 -2.95 -4.42
CA MET A 45 20.51 -2.02 -3.32
C MET A 45 19.42 -0.96 -3.11
N ALA A 46 18.44 -0.85 -4.02
CA ALA A 46 17.24 -0.04 -3.85
C ALA A 46 16.04 -0.84 -3.28
N ALA A 47 16.23 -2.11 -2.93
CA ALA A 47 15.20 -2.93 -2.27
C ALA A 47 14.83 -2.39 -0.87
N PRO A 48 13.63 -2.66 -0.35
CA PRO A 48 13.13 -2.09 0.90
C PRO A 48 14.06 -2.26 2.10
N ASN A 49 14.64 -3.44 2.26
CA ASN A 49 15.55 -3.77 3.36
C ASN A 49 16.88 -2.99 3.32
N HIS A 50 17.20 -2.34 2.20
CA HIS A 50 18.30 -1.39 2.06
C HIS A 50 17.84 0.07 2.12
N ARG A 51 16.53 0.31 2.34
CA ARG A 51 15.88 1.64 2.34
C ARG A 51 15.07 1.91 3.61
N GLY A 52 15.59 1.47 4.76
CA GLY A 52 15.03 1.78 6.08
C GLY A 52 14.00 0.78 6.59
N PHE A 53 13.59 -0.22 5.80
CA PHE A 53 12.76 -1.31 6.31
C PHE A 53 13.63 -2.42 6.88
N HIS A 54 13.37 -2.81 8.12
CA HIS A 54 14.07 -3.92 8.77
C HIS A 54 13.62 -5.28 8.25
N GLU A 55 12.41 -5.37 7.74
CA GLU A 55 11.82 -6.57 7.17
C GLU A 55 11.11 -6.24 5.86
N PHE A 56 11.22 -7.16 4.91
CA PHE A 56 10.54 -7.06 3.62
C PHE A 56 9.99 -8.42 3.21
N TYR A 57 8.71 -8.46 2.85
CA TYR A 57 7.99 -9.63 2.34
C TYR A 57 7.19 -9.23 1.13
N GLY A 58 7.62 -9.56 -0.08
CA GLY A 58 6.86 -9.09 -1.22
C GLY A 58 7.54 -9.28 -2.55
N TRP A 59 7.30 -8.35 -3.44
CA TRP A 59 7.88 -8.35 -4.76
C TRP A 59 8.45 -6.98 -5.14
N THR A 60 9.48 -7.00 -5.96
CA THR A 60 10.11 -5.84 -6.58
C THR A 60 9.83 -5.88 -8.09
N ILE A 61 10.22 -4.83 -8.80
CA ILE A 61 10.01 -4.77 -10.25
C ILE A 61 10.66 -5.92 -10.99
N SER A 62 11.83 -6.35 -10.55
CA SER A 62 12.59 -7.45 -11.15
C SER A 62 11.86 -8.80 -11.05
N THR A 63 11.04 -9.01 -10.01
CA THR A 63 10.24 -10.24 -9.87
C THR A 63 9.00 -10.25 -10.75
N VAL A 64 8.35 -9.13 -10.94
CA VAL A 64 7.16 -9.04 -11.80
C VAL A 64 7.50 -9.34 -13.25
N GLU A 65 8.64 -8.85 -13.72
CA GLU A 65 9.11 -9.12 -15.09
C GLU A 65 9.56 -10.56 -15.32
N SER A 66 9.83 -11.32 -14.24
CA SER A 66 10.17 -12.75 -14.33
C SER A 66 8.95 -13.68 -14.39
N ASN A 67 7.77 -13.18 -14.78
CA ASN A 67 6.51 -13.93 -14.97
C ASN A 67 5.89 -14.54 -13.71
N SER A 68 6.09 -13.96 -12.53
CA SER A 68 5.30 -14.35 -11.37
C SER A 68 3.97 -13.59 -11.37
N PRO A 69 2.81 -14.28 -11.37
CA PRO A 69 1.51 -13.63 -11.35
C PRO A 69 1.32 -12.76 -10.10
N TYR A 70 0.71 -11.57 -10.24
CA TYR A 70 0.46 -10.67 -9.11
C TYR A 70 -0.38 -11.29 -7.99
N TYR A 71 -1.46 -11.98 -8.35
CA TYR A 71 -2.45 -12.44 -7.39
C TYR A 71 -2.26 -13.89 -6.91
N TYR A 72 -1.50 -14.68 -7.67
CA TYR A 72 -1.11 -16.05 -7.29
C TYR A 72 0.38 -16.24 -7.55
N PRO A 73 1.24 -15.52 -6.78
CA PRO A 73 2.68 -15.52 -7.06
C PRO A 73 3.29 -16.88 -6.85
N TYR A 74 4.25 -17.25 -7.72
CA TYR A 74 5.04 -18.46 -7.58
C TYR A 74 6.18 -18.29 -6.59
N TYR A 75 6.65 -17.06 -6.41
CA TYR A 75 7.70 -16.70 -5.46
C TYR A 75 7.55 -15.26 -5.00
N ARG A 76 8.16 -14.97 -3.85
CA ARG A 76 8.21 -13.65 -3.24
C ARG A 76 9.58 -13.46 -2.58
N PHE A 77 9.97 -12.23 -2.38
CA PHE A 77 11.11 -11.93 -1.53
C PHE A 77 10.76 -12.03 -0.05
N HIS A 78 11.72 -12.51 0.73
CA HIS A 78 11.83 -12.34 2.16
C HIS A 78 13.22 -11.73 2.44
N GLY A 79 13.29 -10.43 2.66
CA GLY A 79 14.54 -9.68 2.59
C GLY A 79 15.15 -9.79 1.19
N ASP A 80 16.39 -10.26 1.12
CA ASP A 80 17.12 -10.51 -0.14
C ASP A 80 16.92 -11.93 -0.70
N SER A 81 16.21 -12.78 0.04
CA SER A 81 16.01 -14.18 -0.36
C SER A 81 14.72 -14.36 -1.15
N LEU A 82 14.78 -15.08 -2.26
CA LEU A 82 13.61 -15.47 -3.03
C LEU A 82 13.02 -16.76 -2.44
N ILE A 83 11.75 -16.69 -2.02
CA ILE A 83 11.02 -17.81 -1.43
C ILE A 83 9.94 -18.29 -2.41
N HIS A 84 9.90 -19.59 -2.67
CA HIS A 84 8.87 -20.19 -3.49
C HIS A 84 7.56 -20.38 -2.75
N ILE A 85 6.47 -20.18 -3.45
CA ILE A 85 5.09 -20.45 -2.98
C ILE A 85 4.61 -21.73 -3.65
N ASP A 86 5.04 -22.86 -3.11
CA ASP A 86 4.77 -24.19 -3.71
C ASP A 86 3.27 -24.46 -3.93
N ALA A 87 2.41 -23.88 -3.09
CA ALA A 87 0.97 -23.98 -3.23
C ALA A 87 0.44 -23.37 -4.54
N ASN A 88 1.17 -22.42 -5.14
CA ASN A 88 0.79 -21.78 -6.41
C ASN A 88 1.57 -22.35 -7.60
N ALA A 89 2.45 -23.35 -7.39
CA ALA A 89 3.20 -23.97 -8.48
C ALA A 89 2.28 -24.49 -9.58
N HIS A 90 2.75 -24.49 -10.82
CA HIS A 90 1.99 -24.95 -11.99
C HIS A 90 0.64 -24.24 -12.19
N ASP A 91 0.53 -22.97 -11.83
CA ASP A 91 -0.67 -22.15 -11.97
C ASP A 91 -1.87 -22.66 -11.14
N ALA A 92 -1.57 -23.19 -9.94
CA ALA A 92 -2.57 -23.86 -9.12
C ALA A 92 -3.58 -22.93 -8.41
N HIS A 93 -3.34 -21.61 -8.36
CA HIS A 93 -4.22 -20.60 -7.76
C HIS A 93 -4.72 -20.92 -6.34
N VAL A 94 -3.86 -21.52 -5.50
CA VAL A 94 -4.26 -21.98 -4.15
C VAL A 94 -4.22 -20.88 -3.12
N ARG A 95 -3.18 -20.02 -3.18
CA ARG A 95 -3.01 -18.94 -2.20
C ARG A 95 -2.98 -17.58 -2.87
N HIS A 96 -4.02 -16.79 -2.64
CA HIS A 96 -4.12 -15.43 -3.16
C HIS A 96 -3.13 -14.48 -2.46
N ASN A 97 -2.48 -13.57 -3.21
CA ASN A 97 -1.45 -12.68 -2.69
C ASN A 97 -1.95 -11.74 -1.58
N THR A 98 -3.21 -11.34 -1.62
CA THR A 98 -3.83 -10.55 -0.54
C THR A 98 -3.80 -11.32 0.78
N ASP A 99 -4.09 -12.64 0.77
CA ASP A 99 -4.05 -13.46 1.98
C ASP A 99 -2.63 -13.68 2.46
N ILE A 100 -1.70 -13.99 1.56
CA ILE A 100 -0.28 -14.17 1.91
C ILE A 100 0.25 -12.89 2.56
N SER A 101 -0.03 -11.73 1.96
CA SER A 101 0.42 -10.44 2.48
C SER A 101 -0.21 -10.10 3.83
N THR A 102 -1.48 -10.46 4.04
CA THR A 102 -2.14 -10.27 5.32
C THR A 102 -1.54 -11.17 6.39
N ASP A 103 -1.24 -12.43 6.07
CA ASP A 103 -0.61 -13.38 7.00
C ASP A 103 0.80 -12.90 7.40
N ASP A 104 1.61 -12.39 6.45
CA ASP A 104 2.92 -11.78 6.73
C ASP A 104 2.79 -10.55 7.64
N ALA A 105 1.79 -9.70 7.38
CA ALA A 105 1.50 -8.51 8.18
C ALA A 105 1.12 -8.87 9.62
N LEU A 106 0.23 -9.84 9.79
CA LEU A 106 -0.19 -10.34 11.11
C LEU A 106 0.99 -10.94 11.88
N ALA A 107 1.80 -11.78 11.22
CA ALA A 107 2.99 -12.36 11.83
C ALA A 107 4.04 -11.30 12.23
N PHE A 108 4.19 -10.22 11.44
CA PHE A 108 5.05 -9.10 11.81
C PHE A 108 4.52 -8.37 13.05
N ILE A 109 3.21 -8.08 13.12
CA ILE A 109 2.58 -7.44 14.28
C ILE A 109 2.82 -8.27 15.54
N ASP A 110 2.58 -9.58 15.48
CA ASP A 110 2.77 -10.48 16.65
C ASP A 110 4.19 -10.47 17.19
N ARG A 111 5.19 -10.50 16.30
CA ARG A 111 6.60 -10.46 16.70
C ARG A 111 7.02 -9.12 17.30
N ASN A 112 6.27 -8.05 17.03
CA ASN A 112 6.65 -6.68 17.40
C ASN A 112 5.64 -5.98 18.34
N ARG A 113 4.68 -6.70 18.90
CA ARG A 113 3.61 -6.14 19.74
C ARG A 113 4.08 -5.38 20.97
N GLU A 114 5.28 -5.68 21.48
CA GLU A 114 5.87 -5.09 22.69
C GLU A 114 6.78 -3.87 22.40
N ARG A 115 6.82 -3.40 21.15
CA ARG A 115 7.64 -2.26 20.73
C ARG A 115 6.93 -1.41 19.67
N PRO A 116 7.33 -0.14 19.48
CA PRO A 116 6.82 0.65 18.36
C PRO A 116 7.13 -0.03 17.01
N PHE A 117 6.14 -0.09 16.13
CA PHE A 117 6.33 -0.62 14.78
C PHE A 117 5.68 0.27 13.72
N PHE A 118 6.23 0.19 12.53
CA PHE A 118 5.67 0.75 11.30
C PHE A 118 5.52 -0.36 10.27
N LEU A 119 4.29 -0.65 9.90
CA LEU A 119 3.94 -1.61 8.87
C LEU A 119 3.40 -0.87 7.65
N TYR A 120 4.09 -0.98 6.52
CA TYR A 120 3.61 -0.53 5.22
C TYR A 120 3.10 -1.74 4.43
N LEU A 121 1.77 -1.93 4.43
CA LEU A 121 1.11 -3.03 3.75
C LEU A 121 0.57 -2.54 2.41
N ALA A 122 1.30 -2.84 1.33
CA ALA A 122 1.05 -2.35 -0.01
C ALA A 122 0.30 -3.39 -0.85
N TYR A 123 -1.00 -3.56 -0.63
CA TYR A 123 -1.82 -4.48 -1.42
C TYR A 123 -1.81 -4.15 -2.91
N ASP A 124 -1.82 -5.19 -3.77
CA ASP A 124 -1.95 -5.02 -5.22
C ASP A 124 -3.38 -4.74 -5.64
N ALA A 125 -4.36 -5.23 -4.91
CA ALA A 125 -5.77 -5.09 -5.26
C ALA A 125 -6.20 -3.60 -5.24
N PRO A 126 -6.95 -3.13 -6.23
CA PRO A 126 -7.47 -3.86 -7.40
C PRO A 126 -6.70 -3.59 -8.71
N HIS A 127 -5.36 -3.72 -8.72
CA HIS A 127 -4.53 -3.53 -9.92
C HIS A 127 -4.84 -4.59 -10.98
N GLU A 128 -4.78 -4.25 -12.26
CA GLU A 128 -4.88 -5.22 -13.36
C GLU A 128 -3.62 -6.11 -13.46
N PRO A 129 -3.74 -7.32 -14.02
CA PRO A 129 -4.93 -8.04 -14.47
C PRO A 129 -5.82 -8.47 -13.30
N TYR A 130 -7.16 -8.39 -13.45
CA TYR A 130 -8.08 -8.78 -12.39
C TYR A 130 -8.21 -10.29 -12.32
N VAL A 131 -7.43 -10.93 -11.48
CA VAL A 131 -7.40 -12.38 -11.31
C VAL A 131 -7.82 -12.74 -9.89
N ILE A 132 -9.01 -13.31 -9.78
CA ILE A 132 -9.57 -13.89 -8.57
C ILE A 132 -10.57 -14.96 -9.01
N ASP A 133 -10.53 -16.14 -8.38
CA ASP A 133 -11.35 -17.26 -8.80
C ASP A 133 -12.77 -17.17 -8.22
N ASP A 134 -12.91 -16.68 -6.97
CA ASP A 134 -14.21 -16.52 -6.34
C ASP A 134 -14.83 -15.16 -6.66
N THR A 135 -15.87 -15.17 -7.47
CA THR A 135 -16.71 -14.01 -7.80
C THR A 135 -18.13 -14.14 -7.28
N SER A 136 -18.41 -15.16 -6.48
CA SER A 136 -19.76 -15.54 -6.02
C SER A 136 -20.50 -14.45 -5.26
N TRP A 137 -19.78 -13.50 -4.65
CA TRP A 137 -20.38 -12.32 -4.01
C TRP A 137 -21.23 -11.45 -4.95
N TYR A 138 -21.07 -11.64 -6.27
CA TYR A 138 -21.73 -10.85 -7.31
C TYR A 138 -22.43 -11.70 -8.36
N ASP A 139 -22.85 -12.92 -8.01
CA ASP A 139 -23.56 -13.83 -8.92
C ASP A 139 -24.92 -13.28 -9.34
N ASP A 140 -25.58 -12.53 -8.44
CA ASP A 140 -26.85 -11.85 -8.68
C ASP A 140 -26.76 -10.67 -9.65
N ARG A 141 -25.56 -10.19 -9.92
CA ARG A 141 -25.31 -9.06 -10.83
C ARG A 141 -25.17 -9.55 -12.27
N SER A 142 -26.31 -9.94 -12.87
CA SER A 142 -26.37 -10.40 -14.26
C SER A 142 -26.06 -9.29 -15.28
N ASP A 143 -26.16 -8.02 -14.87
CA ASP A 143 -25.85 -6.82 -15.61
C ASP A 143 -24.33 -6.50 -15.67
N TRP A 144 -23.51 -7.16 -14.85
CA TRP A 144 -22.06 -6.93 -14.81
C TRP A 144 -21.30 -7.93 -15.69
N THR A 145 -20.24 -7.41 -16.34
CA THR A 145 -19.28 -8.28 -17.03
C THR A 145 -18.47 -9.11 -16.03
N MET A 146 -17.87 -10.21 -16.46
CA MET A 146 -16.95 -10.99 -15.61
C MET A 146 -15.78 -10.13 -15.11
N ASN A 147 -15.28 -9.21 -15.94
CA ASN A 147 -14.22 -8.28 -15.57
C ASN A 147 -14.66 -7.35 -14.42
N THR A 148 -15.90 -6.84 -14.47
CA THR A 148 -16.49 -6.02 -13.42
C THR A 148 -16.65 -6.81 -12.11
N LYS A 149 -17.13 -8.05 -12.20
CA LYS A 149 -17.25 -8.94 -11.04
C LYS A 149 -15.91 -9.24 -10.40
N ARG A 150 -14.89 -9.55 -11.18
CA ARG A 150 -13.51 -9.78 -10.68
C ARG A 150 -12.93 -8.55 -9.99
N TYR A 151 -13.07 -7.37 -10.59
CA TYR A 151 -12.62 -6.11 -9.99
C TYR A 151 -13.29 -5.87 -8.63
N ALA A 152 -14.62 -6.00 -8.56
CA ALA A 152 -15.37 -5.85 -7.32
C ALA A 152 -14.98 -6.91 -6.28
N SER A 153 -14.79 -8.16 -6.72
CA SER A 153 -14.35 -9.25 -5.84
C SER A 153 -12.96 -9.03 -5.26
N LEU A 154 -12.00 -8.48 -6.03
CA LEU A 154 -10.69 -8.10 -5.52
C LEU A 154 -10.79 -7.07 -4.40
N ILE A 155 -11.65 -6.07 -4.55
CA ILE A 155 -11.89 -5.04 -3.52
C ILE A 155 -12.54 -5.68 -2.29
N THR A 156 -13.57 -6.51 -2.46
CA THR A 156 -14.24 -7.19 -1.34
C THR A 156 -13.28 -8.13 -0.61
N HIS A 157 -12.42 -8.84 -1.34
CA HIS A 157 -11.42 -9.72 -0.74
C HIS A 157 -10.40 -8.91 0.09
N MET A 158 -9.91 -7.79 -0.45
CA MET A 158 -9.02 -6.88 0.27
C MET A 158 -9.69 -6.27 1.52
N ASP A 159 -10.95 -5.86 1.43
CA ASP A 159 -11.70 -5.32 2.56
C ASP A 159 -11.83 -6.35 3.70
N LYS A 160 -12.13 -7.62 3.36
CA LYS A 160 -12.13 -8.71 4.34
C LYS A 160 -10.77 -8.95 4.97
N ALA A 161 -9.69 -8.85 4.19
CA ALA A 161 -8.33 -8.97 4.67
C ALA A 161 -7.96 -7.84 5.65
N ILE A 162 -8.35 -6.60 5.33
CA ILE A 162 -8.22 -5.46 6.24
C ILE A 162 -9.03 -5.69 7.52
N GLY A 163 -10.26 -6.21 7.40
CA GLY A 163 -11.09 -6.60 8.54
C GLY A 163 -10.41 -7.62 9.46
N ARG A 164 -9.73 -8.63 8.91
CA ARG A 164 -8.92 -9.59 9.68
C ARG A 164 -7.81 -8.89 10.47
N LEU A 165 -7.10 -7.96 9.82
CA LEU A 165 -6.01 -7.21 10.44
C LEU A 165 -6.51 -6.33 11.59
N LEU A 166 -7.61 -5.59 11.40
CA LEU A 166 -8.21 -4.76 12.44
C LEU A 166 -8.70 -5.59 13.62
N SER A 167 -9.41 -6.70 13.36
CA SER A 167 -9.87 -7.63 14.39
C SER A 167 -8.70 -8.26 15.18
N HIS A 168 -7.58 -8.53 14.51
CA HIS A 168 -6.39 -9.01 15.18
C HIS A 168 -5.81 -7.96 16.14
N LEU A 169 -5.66 -6.71 15.69
CA LEU A 169 -5.23 -5.60 16.56
C LEU A 169 -6.14 -5.43 17.78
N ASP A 170 -7.46 -5.59 17.59
CA ASP A 170 -8.45 -5.57 18.70
C ASP A 170 -8.19 -6.73 19.67
N SER A 171 -8.00 -7.95 19.15
CA SER A 171 -7.84 -9.17 19.94
C SER A 171 -6.58 -9.17 20.82
N ILE A 172 -5.51 -8.49 20.37
CA ILE A 172 -4.26 -8.38 21.11
C ILE A 172 -4.11 -7.06 21.88
N GLY A 173 -5.18 -6.23 21.92
CA GLY A 173 -5.22 -4.98 22.70
C GLY A 173 -4.37 -3.83 22.12
N LEU A 174 -3.99 -3.87 20.86
CA LEU A 174 -3.17 -2.82 20.24
C LEU A 174 -3.98 -1.79 19.47
N ARG A 175 -5.29 -1.97 19.29
CA ARG A 175 -6.13 -1.18 18.39
C ARG A 175 -6.13 0.32 18.72
N GLU A 176 -6.29 0.67 20.00
CA GLU A 176 -6.30 2.07 20.47
C GLU A 176 -4.91 2.72 20.43
N ASN A 177 -3.86 1.91 20.43
CA ASN A 177 -2.47 2.40 20.35
C ASN A 177 -1.84 2.27 18.95
N THR A 178 -2.63 1.92 17.94
CA THR A 178 -2.20 1.81 16.56
C THR A 178 -2.99 2.77 15.67
N MET A 179 -2.30 3.75 15.06
CA MET A 179 -2.90 4.56 14.01
C MET A 179 -2.89 3.76 12.71
N VAL A 180 -4.05 3.57 12.12
CA VAL A 180 -4.22 2.91 10.82
C VAL A 180 -4.55 3.95 9.77
N ILE A 181 -3.76 4.00 8.70
CA ILE A 181 -3.97 4.87 7.55
C ILE A 181 -4.26 3.99 6.34
N PHE A 182 -5.38 4.24 5.67
CA PHE A 182 -5.74 3.63 4.40
C PHE A 182 -5.74 4.68 3.31
N ALA A 183 -5.04 4.39 2.22
CA ALA A 183 -5.02 5.26 1.04
C ALA A 183 -4.84 4.44 -0.23
N SER A 184 -5.20 5.03 -1.38
CA SER A 184 -4.84 4.51 -2.71
C SER A 184 -3.70 5.35 -3.29
N ASP A 185 -2.86 4.74 -4.12
CA ASP A 185 -1.71 5.41 -4.76
C ASP A 185 -2.12 6.29 -5.94
N ASN A 186 -3.24 5.97 -6.60
CA ASN A 186 -3.79 6.73 -7.73
C ASN A 186 -5.29 6.42 -7.94
N GLY A 187 -5.94 7.22 -8.76
CA GLY A 187 -7.31 6.95 -9.20
C GLY A 187 -7.41 5.70 -10.07
N ALA A 188 -8.65 5.29 -10.37
CA ALA A 188 -8.92 4.07 -11.11
C ALA A 188 -8.23 4.04 -12.49
N ALA A 189 -7.71 2.88 -12.89
CA ALA A 189 -7.04 2.67 -14.18
C ALA A 189 -8.03 2.67 -15.35
N VAL A 190 -7.50 2.71 -16.57
CA VAL A 190 -8.33 2.70 -17.80
C VAL A 190 -9.13 1.41 -17.96
N GLN A 191 -8.63 0.30 -17.41
CA GLN A 191 -9.27 -1.02 -17.44
C GLN A 191 -10.35 -1.18 -16.38
N ALA A 192 -10.39 -0.28 -15.37
CA ALA A 192 -11.40 -0.35 -14.33
C ALA A 192 -12.81 -0.15 -14.87
N PRO A 193 -13.83 -0.79 -14.29
CA PRO A 193 -15.22 -0.67 -14.72
C PRO A 193 -15.84 0.67 -14.30
N LEU A 194 -15.33 1.76 -14.89
CA LEU A 194 -15.66 3.14 -14.50
C LEU A 194 -17.14 3.47 -14.62
N LYS A 195 -17.81 2.90 -15.64
CA LYS A 195 -19.25 3.15 -15.88
C LYS A 195 -20.13 2.35 -14.94
N GLU A 196 -19.83 1.07 -14.76
CA GLU A 196 -20.63 0.14 -13.98
C GLU A 196 -20.53 0.42 -12.48
N LEU A 197 -19.35 0.78 -11.99
CA LEU A 197 -19.07 0.94 -10.57
C LEU A 197 -18.83 2.38 -10.14
N GLY A 198 -18.71 3.33 -11.06
CA GLY A 198 -18.42 4.71 -10.73
C GLY A 198 -17.09 4.89 -9.98
N CYS A 199 -16.05 4.11 -10.33
CA CYS A 199 -14.80 3.97 -9.58
C CYS A 199 -14.08 5.28 -9.27
N ASN A 200 -14.33 6.37 -10.04
CA ASN A 200 -13.75 7.69 -9.80
C ASN A 200 -14.75 8.66 -9.15
N ALA A 201 -15.82 8.15 -8.51
CA ALA A 201 -16.83 8.98 -7.83
C ALA A 201 -17.39 10.13 -8.70
N GLY A 202 -17.45 9.95 -10.03
CA GLY A 202 -17.92 10.96 -10.99
C GLY A 202 -16.86 12.01 -11.37
N PHE A 203 -15.66 11.98 -10.79
CA PHE A 203 -14.59 12.88 -11.19
C PHE A 203 -14.07 12.59 -12.60
N ASN A 204 -13.70 13.67 -13.31
CA ASN A 204 -13.08 13.55 -14.63
C ASN A 204 -11.67 12.96 -14.52
N GLY A 205 -11.27 12.18 -15.51
CA GLY A 205 -9.94 11.59 -15.62
C GLY A 205 -9.82 10.22 -14.93
N ARG A 206 -8.60 9.71 -14.90
CA ARG A 206 -8.22 8.38 -14.38
C ARG A 206 -6.72 8.32 -14.15
N LYS A 207 -6.20 7.20 -13.62
CA LYS A 207 -4.75 6.92 -13.46
C LYS A 207 -3.94 7.41 -14.67
N GLY A 208 -2.88 8.16 -14.41
CA GLY A 208 -2.00 8.77 -15.40
C GLY A 208 -2.46 10.13 -15.93
N MET A 209 -3.59 10.66 -15.45
CA MET A 209 -4.09 12.00 -15.77
C MET A 209 -4.06 12.92 -14.57
N LEU A 210 -3.81 14.23 -14.79
CA LEU A 210 -3.77 15.26 -13.74
C LEU A 210 -5.15 15.83 -13.36
N TYR A 211 -6.23 15.14 -13.73
CA TYR A 211 -7.59 15.47 -13.32
C TYR A 211 -7.92 14.81 -11.98
N GLU A 212 -8.96 15.30 -11.30
CA GLU A 212 -9.42 14.79 -9.99
C GLU A 212 -9.58 13.25 -9.97
N GLY A 213 -10.14 12.66 -11.04
CA GLY A 213 -10.29 11.20 -11.13
C GLY A 213 -8.98 10.42 -11.25
N GLY A 214 -7.85 11.09 -11.48
CA GLY A 214 -6.51 10.47 -11.52
C GLY A 214 -5.71 10.65 -10.23
N ILE A 215 -5.92 11.76 -9.53
CA ILE A 215 -5.08 12.16 -8.38
C ILE A 215 -5.84 12.22 -7.05
N ARG A 216 -7.16 12.38 -7.06
CA ARG A 216 -7.97 12.40 -5.84
C ARG A 216 -8.33 10.98 -5.43
N VAL A 217 -7.76 10.55 -4.31
CA VAL A 217 -7.84 9.17 -3.80
C VAL A 217 -8.45 9.13 -2.40
N PRO A 218 -9.00 8.00 -1.96
CA PRO A 218 -9.37 7.82 -0.56
C PRO A 218 -8.16 8.00 0.34
N PHE A 219 -8.37 8.71 1.46
CA PHE A 219 -7.41 8.81 2.56
C PHE A 219 -8.18 8.76 3.87
N ILE A 220 -7.99 7.70 4.63
CA ILE A 220 -8.74 7.45 5.87
C ILE A 220 -7.75 7.23 7.00
N VAL A 221 -7.94 7.93 8.11
CA VAL A 221 -7.15 7.75 9.33
C VAL A 221 -8.05 7.26 10.44
N ASN A 222 -7.64 6.22 11.11
CA ASN A 222 -8.40 5.62 12.18
C ASN A 222 -7.51 5.24 13.37
N GLN A 223 -7.85 5.73 14.54
CA GLN A 223 -7.31 5.32 15.84
C GLN A 223 -8.40 5.52 16.89
N PRO A 224 -9.08 4.45 17.32
CA PRO A 224 -10.16 4.56 18.28
C PRO A 224 -9.75 5.29 19.55
N GLY A 225 -10.67 6.14 20.07
CA GLY A 225 -10.41 6.93 21.27
C GLY A 225 -9.51 8.16 21.08
N LYS A 226 -8.79 8.28 19.96
CA LYS A 226 -7.86 9.39 19.70
C LYS A 226 -8.24 10.22 18.46
N VAL A 227 -8.56 9.57 17.35
CA VAL A 227 -8.98 10.25 16.12
C VAL A 227 -10.50 10.35 16.11
N PRO A 228 -11.08 11.58 16.10
CA PRO A 228 -12.53 11.76 16.07
C PRO A 228 -13.13 11.33 14.72
N VAL A 229 -14.40 10.92 14.74
CA VAL A 229 -15.14 10.66 13.50
C VAL A 229 -15.48 12.00 12.85
N GLN A 230 -14.84 12.27 11.73
CA GLN A 230 -14.99 13.53 10.98
C GLN A 230 -14.75 13.32 9.50
N LYS A 231 -15.22 14.27 8.69
CA LYS A 231 -14.84 14.42 7.29
C LYS A 231 -14.16 15.77 7.13
N LEU A 232 -13.00 15.78 6.49
CA LEU A 232 -12.23 16.99 6.26
C LEU A 232 -12.17 17.28 4.76
N ASP A 233 -12.26 18.55 4.40
CA ASP A 233 -12.16 19.04 3.03
C ASP A 233 -10.80 19.71 2.75
N ASN A 234 -9.85 19.56 3.69
CA ASN A 234 -8.48 20.04 3.50
C ASN A 234 -7.80 19.30 2.34
N ILE A 235 -7.05 20.04 1.53
CA ILE A 235 -6.18 19.44 0.51
C ILE A 235 -4.93 18.92 1.22
N ILE A 236 -4.68 17.63 1.06
CA ILE A 236 -3.47 16.94 1.52
C ILE A 236 -2.88 16.15 0.36
N TYR A 237 -1.59 15.84 0.42
CA TYR A 237 -0.94 15.03 -0.60
C TYR A 237 0.14 14.11 0.00
N PHE A 238 0.62 13.11 -0.73
CA PHE A 238 1.51 12.09 -0.16
C PHE A 238 2.81 12.61 0.46
N PRO A 239 3.47 13.68 -0.03
CA PRO A 239 4.59 14.29 0.66
C PRO A 239 4.33 14.70 2.12
N ASP A 240 3.07 15.00 2.49
CA ASP A 240 2.70 15.33 3.87
C ASP A 240 2.79 14.13 4.84
N VAL A 241 2.77 12.90 4.32
CA VAL A 241 2.78 11.69 5.14
C VAL A 241 4.07 11.54 5.94
N MET A 242 5.22 11.80 5.32
CA MET A 242 6.52 11.63 6.00
C MET A 242 6.67 12.58 7.20
N PRO A 243 6.52 13.92 7.10
CA PRO A 243 6.63 14.81 8.25
C PRO A 243 5.53 14.55 9.29
N THR A 244 4.35 14.12 8.87
CA THR A 244 3.25 13.76 9.79
C THR A 244 3.58 12.53 10.63
N LEU A 245 4.09 11.46 10.02
CA LEU A 245 4.50 10.26 10.73
C LEU A 245 5.76 10.50 11.59
N ALA A 246 6.68 11.36 11.12
CA ALA A 246 7.81 11.80 11.93
C ALA A 246 7.36 12.51 13.21
N ALA A 247 6.41 13.45 13.09
CA ALA A 247 5.85 14.15 14.24
C ALA A 247 5.11 13.20 15.20
N LEU A 248 4.34 12.24 14.67
CA LEU A 248 3.67 11.21 15.47
C LEU A 248 4.66 10.34 16.26
N ALA A 249 5.82 10.06 15.67
CA ALA A 249 6.85 9.19 16.23
C ALA A 249 7.90 9.93 17.08
N GLY A 250 7.88 11.29 17.12
CA GLY A 250 8.94 12.09 17.73
C GLY A 250 10.27 12.02 16.96
N GLY A 251 10.20 11.79 15.66
CA GLY A 251 11.33 11.57 14.76
C GLY A 251 11.66 12.76 13.85
N GLU A 252 11.15 13.97 14.13
CA GLU A 252 11.31 15.15 13.26
C GLU A 252 12.77 15.54 13.04
N ALA A 253 13.64 15.25 14.00
CA ALA A 253 15.08 15.52 13.87
C ALA A 253 15.76 14.69 12.75
N SER A 254 15.12 13.61 12.30
CA SER A 254 15.61 12.74 11.22
C SER A 254 15.04 13.09 9.84
N LEU A 255 14.22 14.14 9.76
CA LEU A 255 13.69 14.61 8.48
C LEU A 255 14.79 15.30 7.64
N PRO A 256 14.84 15.04 6.32
CA PRO A 256 15.73 15.80 5.44
C PRO A 256 15.30 17.26 5.37
N GLN A 257 16.28 18.13 5.13
CA GLN A 257 16.00 19.56 4.91
C GLN A 257 15.29 19.76 3.56
N GLY A 258 14.36 20.72 3.51
CA GLY A 258 13.70 21.12 2.27
C GLY A 258 12.71 20.12 1.71
N ILE A 259 12.05 19.33 2.58
CA ILE A 259 10.93 18.47 2.17
C ILE A 259 9.73 19.31 1.74
N ASP A 260 9.02 18.87 0.71
CA ASP A 260 7.86 19.62 0.17
C ASP A 260 6.60 19.46 1.03
N GLY A 261 6.51 18.41 1.85
CA GLY A 261 5.33 18.11 2.66
C GLY A 261 5.30 18.87 3.99
N MET A 262 4.11 19.00 4.54
CA MET A 262 3.86 19.59 5.85
C MET A 262 3.33 18.56 6.86
N ASN A 263 3.51 18.83 8.15
CA ASN A 263 2.93 18.03 9.21
C ASN A 263 1.42 18.32 9.34
N ILE A 264 0.59 17.36 8.92
CA ILE A 264 -0.87 17.41 9.00
C ILE A 264 -1.44 16.62 10.20
N LEU A 265 -0.60 16.16 11.12
CA LEU A 265 -1.04 15.41 12.31
C LEU A 265 -2.13 16.13 13.12
N PRO A 266 -2.11 17.46 13.29
CA PRO A 266 -3.18 18.17 13.97
C PRO A 266 -4.56 17.95 13.36
N LEU A 267 -4.67 17.85 12.02
CA LEU A 267 -5.94 17.57 11.33
C LEU A 267 -6.53 16.23 11.75
N PHE A 268 -5.69 15.21 11.96
CA PHE A 268 -6.15 13.88 12.38
C PHE A 268 -6.84 13.93 13.74
N TYR A 269 -6.48 14.87 14.60
CA TYR A 269 -7.05 15.07 15.93
C TYR A 269 -8.11 16.20 15.96
N GLY A 270 -8.64 16.63 14.81
CA GLY A 270 -9.67 17.64 14.71
C GLY A 270 -9.21 19.07 15.01
N ARG A 271 -7.90 19.35 14.86
CA ARG A 271 -7.31 20.67 15.04
C ARG A 271 -7.03 21.31 13.68
N GLN A 272 -6.94 22.64 13.64
CA GLN A 272 -6.56 23.35 12.43
C GLN A 272 -5.06 23.25 12.18
N VAL A 273 -4.66 23.31 10.92
CA VAL A 273 -3.29 23.59 10.45
C VAL A 273 -3.35 24.87 9.64
N ASP A 274 -2.38 25.73 9.84
CA ASP A 274 -2.16 26.88 8.97
C ASP A 274 -1.57 26.36 7.65
N THR A 275 -2.37 26.42 6.57
CA THR A 275 -1.99 25.99 5.21
C THR A 275 -1.62 27.19 4.36
#